data_27ed843d819c586162f00b5897a981af
#
_entry.id   27ed843d819c586162f00b5897a981af
#
_cell.length_a   1.000
_cell.length_b   1.000
_cell.length_c   1.000
_cell.angle_alpha   90.00
_cell.angle_beta   90.00
_cell.angle_gamma   90.00
#
_symmetry.space_group_name_H-M   'P 1'
#
loop_
_entity.id
_entity.type
_entity.pdbx_description
1 polymer ?
#
loop_
_entity_poly.entity_id
_entity_poly.type
_entity_poly.pdbx_seq_one_letter_code
_entity_poly.pdbx_strand_id
1 'polypeptide(L)'
;MKRLLPLLFLLLACNAFAENWAPYGRSREATLYYDTVRRIAMSGAAIIWDLHDLVTERSEQGKSYRSVLYPTEYNCRYQRKRVLSAIKMAGRMGSGDMVSEESLVGDWHDVQPSSAEDDLMWIACSTE
;
A
#
# COMPACT_ATOMS: atom_id res chain seq x y z
N MET A 1 -34.28 7.87 -48.70
CA MET A 1 -34.07 8.47 -47.38
C MET A 1 -33.24 7.53 -46.51
N LYS A 2 -32.02 7.85 -46.34
CA LYS A 2 -31.15 7.04 -45.52
C LYS A 2 -31.14 7.61 -44.11
N ARG A 3 -31.68 6.87 -43.17
CA ARG A 3 -31.63 7.22 -41.77
C ARG A 3 -30.26 6.82 -41.24
N LEU A 4 -29.46 7.80 -40.91
CA LEU A 4 -28.21 7.60 -40.16
C LEU A 4 -28.57 7.23 -38.73
N LEU A 5 -28.30 6.00 -38.33
CA LEU A 5 -28.32 5.62 -36.93
C LEU A 5 -27.15 6.32 -36.24
N PRO A 6 -27.40 6.99 -35.13
CA PRO A 6 -26.32 7.48 -34.33
C PRO A 6 -25.60 6.28 -33.70
N LEU A 7 -24.34 6.21 -33.98
CA LEU A 7 -23.43 5.26 -33.35
C LEU A 7 -23.33 5.64 -31.88
N LEU A 8 -24.02 4.88 -31.06
CA LEU A 8 -23.95 5.03 -29.62
C LEU A 8 -22.55 4.56 -29.19
N PHE A 9 -21.66 5.50 -28.99
CA PHE A 9 -20.38 5.22 -28.31
C PHE A 9 -20.70 4.82 -26.88
N LEU A 10 -20.66 3.53 -26.63
CA LEU A 10 -20.60 3.01 -25.29
C LEU A 10 -19.25 3.42 -24.73
N LEU A 11 -19.23 4.50 -23.97
CA LEU A 11 -18.12 4.82 -23.09
C LEU A 11 -18.05 3.69 -22.07
N LEU A 12 -17.17 2.75 -22.33
CA LEU A 12 -16.67 1.84 -21.30
C LEU A 12 -16.03 2.73 -20.24
N ALA A 13 -16.78 3.04 -19.21
CA ALA A 13 -16.22 3.57 -17.99
C ALA A 13 -15.24 2.52 -17.49
N CYS A 14 -13.95 2.73 -17.75
CA CYS A 14 -12.91 2.09 -17.00
C CYS A 14 -13.16 2.48 -15.55
N ASN A 15 -13.72 1.57 -14.77
CA ASN A 15 -13.70 1.69 -13.35
C ASN A 15 -12.23 1.66 -12.94
N ALA A 16 -11.61 2.81 -12.90
CA ALA A 16 -10.40 2.97 -12.15
C ALA A 16 -10.81 2.66 -10.72
N PHE A 17 -10.41 1.51 -10.21
CA PHE A 17 -10.49 1.25 -8.78
C PHE A 17 -9.73 2.38 -8.13
N ALA A 18 -10.44 3.34 -7.56
CA ALA A 18 -9.84 4.35 -6.72
C ALA A 18 -9.32 3.61 -5.49
N GLU A 19 -8.06 3.21 -5.55
CA GLU A 19 -7.37 2.68 -4.40
C GLU A 19 -7.32 3.78 -3.36
N ASN A 20 -7.66 3.44 -2.13
CA ASN A 20 -7.78 4.40 -1.04
C ASN A 20 -6.41 4.66 -0.40
N TRP A 21 -5.43 5.01 -1.21
CA TRP A 21 -4.09 5.32 -0.75
C TRP A 21 -3.96 6.78 -0.35
N ALA A 22 -3.48 7.04 0.86
CA ALA A 22 -3.13 8.37 1.33
C ALA A 22 -1.63 8.48 1.55
N PRO A 23 -0.96 9.54 1.07
CA PRO A 23 0.46 9.73 1.29
C PRO A 23 0.75 10.10 2.74
N TYR A 24 1.84 9.57 3.30
CA TYR A 24 2.28 9.94 4.65
C TYR A 24 3.77 10.28 4.74
N GLY A 25 4.53 10.06 3.68
CA GLY A 25 5.95 10.36 3.68
C GLY A 25 6.60 10.18 2.31
N ARG A 26 7.87 10.52 2.26
CA ARG A 26 8.67 10.41 1.05
C ARG A 26 10.12 10.08 1.42
N SER A 27 10.72 9.17 0.66
CA SER A 27 12.15 8.91 0.68
C SER A 27 12.76 9.22 -0.68
N ARG A 28 14.07 9.03 -0.83
CA ARG A 28 14.73 9.16 -2.14
C ARG A 28 14.28 8.09 -3.12
N GLU A 29 13.81 6.95 -2.62
CA GLU A 29 13.50 5.77 -3.41
C GLU A 29 12.02 5.60 -3.69
N ALA A 30 11.16 6.16 -2.84
CA ALA A 30 9.72 5.94 -2.93
C ALA A 30 8.90 7.07 -2.32
N THR A 31 7.67 7.21 -2.79
CA THR A 31 6.61 7.90 -2.05
C THR A 31 5.87 6.87 -1.22
N LEU A 32 5.57 7.20 0.03
CA LEU A 32 5.00 6.30 1.01
C LEU A 32 3.52 6.60 1.20
N TYR A 33 2.70 5.57 1.09
CA TYR A 33 1.24 5.65 1.24
C TYR A 33 0.76 4.61 2.23
N TYR A 34 -0.43 4.81 2.78
CA TYR A 34 -1.14 3.78 3.53
C TYR A 34 -2.55 3.60 3.00
N ASP A 35 -3.10 2.41 3.18
CA ASP A 35 -4.49 2.12 2.81
C ASP A 35 -5.42 2.71 3.86
N THR A 36 -6.29 3.65 3.44
CA THR A 36 -7.20 4.35 4.34
C THR A 36 -8.41 3.51 4.75
N VAL A 37 -8.65 2.41 4.08
CA VAL A 37 -9.82 1.54 4.30
C VAL A 37 -9.43 0.21 4.91
N ARG A 38 -8.39 -0.44 4.37
CA ARG A 38 -7.97 -1.77 4.80
C ARG A 38 -7.15 -1.70 6.08
N ARG A 39 -7.80 -2.04 7.18
CA ARG A 39 -7.18 -2.09 8.50
C ARG A 39 -7.77 -3.26 9.29
N ILE A 40 -6.92 -4.00 9.95
CA ILE A 40 -7.35 -5.04 10.89
C ILE A 40 -7.02 -4.56 12.29
N ALA A 41 -8.05 -4.26 13.08
CA ALA A 41 -7.88 -3.86 14.47
C ALA A 41 -8.05 -5.08 15.39
N MET A 42 -7.16 -5.20 16.34
CA MET A 42 -7.14 -6.24 17.37
C MET A 42 -7.00 -5.57 18.73
N SER A 43 -7.22 -6.35 19.80
CA SER A 43 -6.97 -5.84 21.15
C SER A 43 -5.48 -5.49 21.33
N GLY A 44 -5.17 -4.19 21.45
CA GLY A 44 -3.82 -3.69 21.64
C GLY A 44 -2.90 -3.75 20.43
N ALA A 45 -3.43 -4.08 19.25
CA ALA A 45 -2.66 -4.16 18.00
C ALA A 45 -3.50 -3.77 16.79
N ALA A 46 -2.83 -3.43 15.71
CA ALA A 46 -3.49 -3.16 14.43
C ALA A 46 -2.58 -3.51 13.25
N ILE A 47 -3.16 -4.01 12.17
CA ILE A 47 -2.47 -4.23 10.90
C ILE A 47 -2.96 -3.21 9.90
N ILE A 48 -2.04 -2.53 9.25
CA ILE A 48 -2.30 -1.57 8.19
C ILE A 48 -1.44 -1.94 6.97
N TRP A 49 -1.94 -1.63 5.77
CA TRP A 49 -1.16 -1.84 4.55
C TRP A 49 -0.41 -0.57 4.19
N ASP A 50 0.89 -0.69 4.13
CA ASP A 50 1.85 0.34 3.74
C ASP A 50 2.26 0.09 2.29
N LEU A 51 2.33 1.13 1.47
CA LEU A 51 2.71 1.07 0.07
C LEU A 51 3.92 1.95 -0.20
N HIS A 52 4.94 1.37 -0.78
CA HIS A 52 6.08 2.10 -1.32
C HIS A 52 5.95 2.19 -2.84
N ASP A 53 5.59 3.35 -3.35
CA ASP A 53 5.54 3.60 -4.78
C ASP A 53 6.91 4.07 -5.25
N LEU A 54 7.63 3.18 -5.93
CA LEU A 54 9.04 3.38 -6.27
C LEU A 54 9.22 4.47 -7.33
N VAL A 55 10.19 5.34 -7.11
CA VAL A 55 10.57 6.37 -8.09
C VAL A 55 11.14 5.74 -9.34
N THR A 56 11.87 4.65 -9.19
CA THR A 56 12.52 3.92 -10.29
C THR A 56 12.12 2.47 -10.26
N GLU A 57 11.85 1.90 -11.43
CA GLU A 57 11.61 0.48 -11.59
C GLU A 57 12.80 -0.34 -11.08
N ARG A 58 12.52 -1.45 -10.42
CA ARG A 58 13.50 -2.42 -9.96
C ARG A 58 13.23 -3.79 -10.56
N SER A 59 14.23 -4.65 -10.52
CA SER A 59 14.12 -6.02 -11.00
C SER A 59 14.55 -7.01 -9.94
N GLU A 60 13.88 -8.15 -9.93
CA GLU A 60 14.23 -9.31 -9.12
C GLU A 60 14.04 -10.56 -9.95
N GLN A 61 15.10 -11.36 -10.08
CA GLN A 61 15.08 -12.60 -10.87
C GLN A 61 14.51 -12.42 -12.28
N GLY A 62 14.90 -11.32 -12.97
CA GLY A 62 14.45 -11.00 -14.31
C GLY A 62 13.04 -10.43 -14.42
N LYS A 63 12.34 -10.22 -13.31
CA LYS A 63 11.01 -9.62 -13.27
C LYS A 63 11.07 -8.21 -12.71
N SER A 64 10.46 -7.27 -13.43
CA SER A 64 10.40 -5.87 -13.02
C SER A 64 9.24 -5.61 -12.08
N TYR A 65 9.45 -4.79 -11.06
CA TYR A 65 8.41 -4.31 -10.17
C TYR A 65 8.55 -2.80 -9.93
N ARG A 66 7.43 -2.15 -9.62
CA ARG A 66 7.38 -0.69 -9.48
C ARG A 66 6.80 -0.23 -8.15
N SER A 67 6.20 -1.11 -7.40
CA SER A 67 5.70 -0.81 -6.06
C SER A 67 5.79 -2.02 -5.16
N VAL A 68 5.78 -1.78 -3.85
CA VAL A 68 5.84 -2.84 -2.83
C VAL A 68 4.81 -2.56 -1.75
N LEU A 69 4.03 -3.57 -1.42
CA LEU A 69 3.06 -3.54 -0.33
C LEU A 69 3.69 -4.20 0.90
N TYR A 70 3.56 -3.54 2.03
CA TYR A 70 4.04 -4.04 3.32
C TYR A 70 2.89 -4.07 4.33
N PRO A 71 2.18 -5.19 4.46
CA PRO A 71 1.30 -5.36 5.63
C PRO A 71 2.15 -5.25 6.90
N THR A 72 1.79 -4.30 7.76
CA THR A 72 2.59 -3.98 8.94
C THR A 72 1.72 -4.03 10.18
N GLU A 73 2.17 -4.75 11.19
CA GLU A 73 1.51 -4.84 12.48
C GLU A 73 2.14 -3.87 13.46
N TYR A 74 1.28 -3.09 14.12
CA TYR A 74 1.67 -2.20 15.21
C TYR A 74 1.18 -2.75 16.54
N ASN A 75 2.08 -2.82 17.51
CA ASN A 75 1.71 -3.02 18.91
C ASN A 75 1.43 -1.64 19.51
N CYS A 76 0.16 -1.35 19.72
CA CYS A 76 -0.29 -0.02 20.16
C CYS A 76 0.10 0.28 21.61
N ARG A 77 0.25 -0.75 22.42
CA ARG A 77 0.59 -0.62 23.85
C ARG A 77 2.06 -0.29 24.06
N TYR A 78 2.94 -1.00 23.34
CA TYR A 78 4.39 -0.87 23.49
C TYR A 78 5.05 -0.03 22.41
N GLN A 79 4.26 0.53 21.48
CA GLN A 79 4.74 1.39 20.39
C GLN A 79 5.86 0.72 19.58
N ARG A 80 5.57 -0.48 19.12
CA ARG A 80 6.46 -1.29 18.28
C ARG A 80 5.77 -1.69 17.00
N LYS A 81 6.56 -2.00 16.01
CA LYS A 81 6.06 -2.50 14.72
C LYS A 81 6.85 -3.71 14.25
N ARG A 82 6.22 -4.50 13.41
CA ARG A 82 6.86 -5.51 12.58
C ARG A 82 6.20 -5.59 11.22
N VAL A 83 7.00 -5.71 10.18
CA VAL A 83 6.51 -5.95 8.83
C VAL A 83 6.21 -7.44 8.68
N LEU A 84 5.02 -7.77 8.16
CA LEU A 84 4.58 -9.16 8.04
C LEU A 84 5.02 -9.80 6.72
N SER A 85 5.02 -9.02 5.65
CA SER A 85 5.45 -9.49 4.33
C SER A 85 5.85 -8.34 3.42
N ALA A 86 6.53 -8.67 2.32
CA ALA A 86 6.79 -7.75 1.22
C ALA A 86 6.15 -8.33 -0.04
N ILE A 87 5.23 -7.58 -0.64
CA ILE A 87 4.50 -7.98 -1.84
C ILE A 87 4.92 -7.03 -2.96
N LYS A 88 5.72 -7.52 -3.91
CA LYS A 88 6.20 -6.73 -5.04
C LYS A 88 5.20 -6.77 -6.18
N MET A 89 4.82 -5.60 -6.66
CA MET A 89 3.83 -5.44 -7.72
C MET A 89 4.49 -4.88 -8.98
N ALA A 90 4.09 -5.38 -10.13
CA ALA A 90 4.66 -4.96 -11.42
C ALA A 90 4.39 -3.50 -11.73
N GLY A 91 3.23 -2.99 -11.37
CA GLY A 91 2.79 -1.62 -11.65
C GLY A 91 3.00 -0.66 -10.48
N ARG A 92 2.73 0.60 -10.76
CA ARG A 92 2.75 1.66 -9.76
C ARG A 92 1.55 1.54 -8.83
N MET A 93 1.66 2.10 -7.64
CA MET A 93 0.56 2.19 -6.67
C MET A 93 -0.08 0.84 -6.33
N GLY A 94 0.70 -0.22 -6.26
CA GLY A 94 0.21 -1.56 -5.95
C GLY A 94 -0.58 -2.22 -7.06
N SER A 95 -0.47 -1.74 -8.29
CA SER A 95 -1.21 -2.24 -9.45
C SER A 95 -0.44 -3.31 -10.23
N GLY A 96 -1.12 -3.91 -11.18
CA GLY A 96 -0.54 -4.93 -12.05
C GLY A 96 -0.42 -6.29 -11.38
N ASP A 97 0.37 -7.17 -12.00
CA ASP A 97 0.57 -8.51 -11.48
C ASP A 97 1.49 -8.52 -10.26
N MET A 98 1.22 -9.44 -9.36
CA MET A 98 2.13 -9.73 -8.26
C MET A 98 3.38 -10.42 -8.80
N VAL A 99 4.54 -9.82 -8.55
CA VAL A 99 5.84 -10.36 -8.97
C VAL A 99 6.35 -11.37 -7.95
N SER A 100 6.26 -11.04 -6.68
CA SER A 100 6.66 -11.93 -5.59
C SER A 100 5.97 -11.54 -4.28
N GLU A 101 5.90 -12.50 -3.39
CA GLU A 101 5.48 -12.32 -2.00
C GLU A 101 6.44 -13.05 -1.09
N GLU A 102 6.98 -12.33 -0.13
CA GLU A 102 7.93 -12.87 0.85
C GLU A 102 7.43 -12.62 2.26
N SER A 103 7.37 -13.68 3.06
CA SER A 103 7.07 -13.54 4.48
C SER A 103 8.26 -12.96 5.22
N LEU A 104 8.04 -11.87 5.94
CA LEU A 104 9.07 -11.14 6.68
C LEU A 104 8.84 -11.12 8.18
N VAL A 105 7.90 -11.91 8.68
CA VAL A 105 7.55 -11.90 10.11
C VAL A 105 8.80 -12.13 10.94
N GLY A 106 9.28 -11.06 11.53
CA GLY A 106 10.52 -11.01 12.27
C GLY A 106 10.34 -10.32 13.61
N ASP A 107 11.42 -9.74 14.10
CA ASP A 107 11.44 -9.08 15.39
C ASP A 107 10.64 -7.77 15.37
N TRP A 108 10.12 -7.43 16.53
CA TRP A 108 9.53 -6.13 16.78
C TRP A 108 10.59 -5.04 16.86
N HIS A 109 10.30 -3.90 16.24
CA HIS A 109 11.15 -2.71 16.27
C HIS A 109 10.44 -1.57 16.97
N ASP A 110 11.15 -0.78 17.73
CA ASP A 110 10.60 0.42 18.36
C ASP A 110 10.23 1.44 17.28
N VAL A 111 9.05 2.04 17.43
CA VAL A 111 8.63 3.16 16.60
C VAL A 111 9.26 4.44 17.17
N GLN A 112 10.02 5.14 16.34
CA GLN A 112 10.66 6.39 16.76
C GLN A 112 9.64 7.51 16.90
N PRO A 113 9.60 8.22 18.03
CA PRO A 113 8.70 9.36 18.20
C PRO A 113 8.92 10.43 17.13
N SER A 114 7.83 11.07 16.71
CA SER A 114 7.84 12.16 15.72
C SER A 114 8.38 11.77 14.34
N SER A 115 8.37 10.48 14.02
CA SER A 115 8.70 9.96 12.70
C SER A 115 7.44 9.76 11.84
N ALA A 116 7.63 9.51 10.53
CA ALA A 116 6.52 9.10 9.67
C ALA A 116 5.88 7.79 10.15
N GLU A 117 6.67 6.89 10.71
CA GLU A 117 6.18 5.63 11.29
C GLU A 117 5.31 5.87 12.53
N ASP A 118 5.65 6.87 13.34
CA ASP A 118 4.85 7.26 14.50
C ASP A 118 3.48 7.76 14.06
N ASP A 119 3.43 8.62 13.05
CA ASP A 119 2.17 9.10 12.47
C ASP A 119 1.32 7.93 11.96
N LEU A 120 1.94 6.98 11.28
CA LEU A 120 1.24 5.80 10.74
C LEU A 120 0.75 4.88 11.87
N MET A 121 1.51 4.73 12.94
CA MET A 121 1.09 3.98 14.13
C MET A 121 -0.14 4.62 14.77
N TRP A 122 -0.17 5.94 14.91
CA TRP A 122 -1.34 6.64 15.44
C TRP A 122 -2.59 6.41 14.58
N ILE A 123 -2.43 6.44 13.27
CA ILE A 123 -3.52 6.13 12.33
C ILE A 123 -3.98 4.68 12.50
N ALA A 124 -3.04 3.73 12.55
CA ALA A 124 -3.34 2.30 12.68
C ALA A 124 -4.03 1.98 14.01
N CYS A 125 -3.57 2.61 15.08
CA CYS A 125 -4.01 2.32 16.44
C CYS A 125 -5.21 3.17 16.90
N SER A 126 -5.65 4.13 16.10
CA SER A 126 -6.84 4.90 16.44
C SER A 126 -8.06 3.99 16.46
N THR A 127 -8.77 4.00 17.57
CA THR A 127 -10.02 3.25 17.74
C THR A 127 -11.19 4.17 17.45
N GLU A 128 -12.04 3.72 16.54
CA GLU A 128 -13.37 4.30 16.34
C GLU A 128 -14.44 3.28 16.60
#